data_2b6ac96c5bb7169ef0c95d6ebc2ab3c1
#
_entry.id   2b6ac96c5bb7169ef0c95d6ebc2ab3c1
#
_cell.length_a   1.000
_cell.length_b   1.000
_cell.length_c   1.000
_cell.angle_alpha   90.00
_cell.angle_beta   90.00
_cell.angle_gamma   90.00
#
_symmetry.space_group_name_H-M   'P 1'
#
loop_
_entity.id
_entity.type
_entity.pdbx_description
1 polymer ?
#
loop_
_entity_poly.entity_id
_entity_poly.type
_entity_poly.pdbx_seq_one_letter_code
_entity_poly.pdbx_strand_id
1 'polypeptide(L)'
;MFAATENLPSDPLFAIDSTSDDVLTIAPITYIELAPTFGGDIVYQNSKLIEFGIVCDFGGNKEAVLAAHKAWYEHVMRKRAGEVKKRPIADVMIGAYAMEKGGLITRNEEDFLTLYPTLRILNPAKMY
;
A
#
# COMPACT_ATOMS: atom_id res chain seq x y z
N MET A 1 -4.50 -8.30 12.87
CA MET A 1 -5.79 -8.83 12.50
C MET A 1 -6.26 -8.26 11.18
N PHE A 2 -6.69 -9.10 10.26
CA PHE A 2 -6.97 -8.70 8.88
C PHE A 2 -8.48 -8.69 8.57
N ALA A 3 -9.30 -8.65 9.57
CA ALA A 3 -10.71 -9.00 9.44
C ALA A 3 -11.60 -7.89 8.90
N ALA A 4 -11.09 -6.70 8.70
CA ALA A 4 -11.97 -5.57 8.51
C ALA A 4 -11.98 -5.05 7.09
N THR A 5 -12.29 -5.92 6.13
CA THR A 5 -12.24 -5.55 4.72
C THR A 5 -13.61 -5.51 4.04
N GLU A 6 -14.69 -5.82 4.76
CA GLU A 6 -16.03 -5.91 4.16
C GLU A 6 -16.51 -4.63 3.49
N ASN A 7 -16.11 -3.47 4.02
CA ASN A 7 -16.51 -2.17 3.49
C ASN A 7 -15.35 -1.43 2.80
N LEU A 8 -14.27 -2.14 2.49
CA LEU A 8 -13.10 -1.59 1.83
C LEU A 8 -12.99 -2.15 0.40
N PRO A 9 -12.13 -1.56 -0.45
CA PRO A 9 -11.91 -2.09 -1.78
C PRO A 9 -11.53 -3.57 -1.77
N SER A 10 -11.84 -4.29 -2.85
CA SER A 10 -11.55 -5.71 -2.97
C SER A 10 -10.06 -6.05 -2.92
N ASP A 11 -9.19 -5.06 -3.16
CA ASP A 11 -7.74 -5.21 -3.04
C ASP A 11 -7.21 -4.23 -1.98
N PRO A 12 -7.26 -4.61 -0.70
CA PRO A 12 -6.79 -3.73 0.36
C PRO A 12 -5.26 -3.56 0.28
N LEU A 13 -4.81 -2.31 0.33
CA LEU A 13 -3.39 -1.96 0.29
C LEU A 13 -2.97 -1.42 1.65
N PHE A 14 -2.97 -2.29 2.64
CA PHE A 14 -2.59 -1.94 4.00
C PHE A 14 -1.14 -2.31 4.24
N ALA A 15 -0.38 -1.37 4.78
CA ALA A 15 0.94 -1.68 5.29
C ALA A 15 0.84 -2.19 6.73
N ILE A 16 1.76 -3.07 7.09
CA ILE A 16 1.87 -3.60 8.44
C ILE A 16 3.06 -2.90 9.10
N ASP A 17 2.79 -2.14 10.16
CA ASP A 17 3.85 -1.49 10.92
C ASP A 17 4.39 -2.47 11.95
N SER A 18 5.46 -3.17 11.58
CA SER A 18 6.09 -4.16 12.45
C SER A 18 6.87 -3.54 13.61
N THR A 19 7.02 -2.22 13.62
CA THR A 19 7.63 -1.52 14.75
C THR A 19 6.64 -1.17 15.85
N SER A 20 5.33 -1.37 15.60
CA SER A 20 4.23 -0.96 16.49
C SER A 20 3.21 -2.09 16.63
N ASP A 21 3.64 -3.27 17.08
CA ASP A 21 2.77 -4.43 17.36
C ASP A 21 1.89 -4.83 16.16
N ASP A 22 2.44 -4.80 14.95
CA ASP A 22 1.75 -5.18 13.72
C ASP A 22 0.47 -4.38 13.45
N VAL A 23 0.50 -3.09 13.78
CA VAL A 23 -0.62 -2.18 13.48
C VAL A 23 -0.81 -2.05 11.97
N LEU A 24 -2.05 -2.11 11.51
CA LEU A 24 -2.36 -1.82 10.12
C LEU A 24 -2.31 -0.32 9.88
N THR A 25 -1.60 0.07 8.83
CA THR A 25 -1.45 1.48 8.48
C THR A 25 -1.64 1.66 6.98
N ILE A 26 -2.01 2.86 6.57
CA ILE A 26 -2.10 3.22 5.16
C ILE A 26 -1.32 4.50 4.88
N ALA A 27 -0.74 4.54 3.69
CA ALA A 27 -0.06 5.73 3.20
C ALA A 27 -1.06 6.82 2.82
N PRO A 28 -0.62 8.09 2.76
CA PRO A 28 -1.50 9.18 2.32
C PRO A 28 -2.13 8.95 0.95
N ILE A 29 -1.39 8.39 0.01
CA ILE A 29 -1.94 8.10 -1.33
C ILE A 29 -3.09 7.09 -1.25
N THR A 30 -2.98 6.07 -0.40
CA THR A 30 -4.04 5.10 -0.19
C THR A 30 -5.27 5.76 0.43
N TYR A 31 -5.06 6.66 1.39
CA TYR A 31 -6.16 7.42 1.99
C TYR A 31 -6.93 8.20 0.92
N ILE A 32 -6.22 8.83 -0.03
CA ILE A 32 -6.82 9.57 -1.12
C ILE A 32 -7.61 8.64 -2.05
N GLU A 33 -7.03 7.49 -2.38
CA GLU A 33 -7.68 6.52 -3.25
C GLU A 33 -8.97 5.93 -2.66
N LEU A 34 -9.11 5.96 -1.35
CA LEU A 34 -10.31 5.48 -0.67
C LEU A 34 -11.48 6.48 -0.71
N ALA A 35 -11.24 7.71 -1.15
CA ALA A 35 -12.28 8.74 -1.13
C ALA A 35 -13.58 8.30 -1.81
N PRO A 36 -13.58 7.71 -3.01
CA PRO A 36 -14.84 7.27 -3.64
C PRO A 36 -15.56 6.17 -2.85
N THR A 37 -14.82 5.30 -2.19
CA THR A 37 -15.39 4.22 -1.37
C THR A 37 -16.27 4.77 -0.25
N PHE A 38 -15.90 5.93 0.29
CA PHE A 38 -16.60 6.56 1.41
C PHE A 38 -17.39 7.79 0.98
N GLY A 39 -17.72 7.92 -0.32
CA GLY A 39 -18.53 9.00 -0.84
C GLY A 39 -17.92 10.39 -0.70
N GLY A 40 -16.61 10.47 -0.56
CA GLY A 40 -15.91 11.75 -0.36
C GLY A 40 -16.08 12.35 1.03
N ASP A 41 -16.70 11.62 1.95
CA ASP A 41 -16.98 12.10 3.31
C ASP A 41 -15.81 11.75 4.25
N ILE A 42 -15.01 12.76 4.58
CA ILE A 42 -13.81 12.60 5.42
C ILE A 42 -14.18 12.11 6.82
N VAL A 43 -15.24 12.63 7.40
CA VAL A 43 -15.66 12.24 8.75
C VAL A 43 -16.06 10.77 8.77
N TYR A 44 -16.83 10.35 7.78
CA TYR A 44 -17.25 8.95 7.64
C TYR A 44 -16.03 8.05 7.40
N GLN A 45 -15.14 8.43 6.49
CA GLN A 45 -13.93 7.66 6.19
C GLN A 45 -13.07 7.47 7.43
N ASN A 46 -12.78 8.55 8.16
CA ASN A 46 -11.97 8.49 9.37
C ASN A 46 -12.62 7.60 10.44
N SER A 47 -13.93 7.71 10.59
CA SER A 47 -14.70 6.88 11.53
C SER A 47 -14.55 5.40 11.22
N LYS A 48 -14.67 5.03 9.93
CA LYS A 48 -14.53 3.64 9.51
C LYS A 48 -13.12 3.11 9.67
N LEU A 49 -12.12 3.90 9.33
CA LEU A 49 -10.72 3.50 9.51
C LEU A 49 -10.41 3.25 10.99
N ILE A 50 -10.89 4.11 11.88
CA ILE A 50 -10.73 3.92 13.31
C ILE A 50 -11.44 2.64 13.77
N GLU A 51 -12.66 2.42 13.32
CA GLU A 51 -13.43 1.22 13.62
C GLU A 51 -12.68 -0.06 13.25
N PHE A 52 -12.00 -0.04 12.10
CA PHE A 52 -11.22 -1.19 11.61
C PHE A 52 -9.81 -1.27 12.22
N GLY A 53 -9.43 -0.33 13.07
CA GLY A 53 -8.10 -0.33 13.67
C GLY A 53 -7.00 0.08 12.71
N ILE A 54 -7.34 0.81 11.64
CA ILE A 54 -6.38 1.25 10.64
C ILE A 54 -5.94 2.66 10.93
N VAL A 55 -4.62 2.87 10.96
CA VAL A 55 -4.01 4.18 11.19
C VAL A 55 -3.60 4.77 9.85
N CYS A 56 -3.98 6.01 9.58
CA CYS A 56 -3.45 6.73 8.43
C CYS A 56 -2.23 7.52 8.86
N ASP A 57 -1.11 7.25 8.21
CA ASP A 57 0.15 7.93 8.48
C ASP A 57 0.29 9.11 7.52
N PHE A 58 -0.01 10.31 8.00
CA PHE A 58 0.14 11.52 7.22
C PHE A 58 1.56 12.11 7.27
N GLY A 59 2.43 11.52 8.07
CA GLY A 59 3.81 11.97 8.19
C GLY A 59 4.61 11.64 6.93
N GLY A 60 5.53 12.51 6.58
CA GLY A 60 6.47 12.25 5.50
C GLY A 60 7.58 11.31 5.96
N ASN A 61 8.08 10.48 5.05
CA ASN A 61 9.23 9.65 5.29
C ASN A 61 10.18 9.77 4.10
N LYS A 62 11.34 10.39 4.35
CA LYS A 62 12.33 10.62 3.30
C LYS A 62 12.85 9.31 2.71
N GLU A 63 13.04 8.30 3.53
CA GLU A 63 13.56 7.01 3.08
C GLU A 63 12.59 6.33 2.10
N ALA A 64 11.30 6.40 2.38
CA ALA A 64 10.28 5.87 1.48
C ALA A 64 10.26 6.62 0.15
N VAL A 65 10.40 7.95 0.19
CA VAL A 65 10.46 8.76 -1.03
C VAL A 65 11.67 8.38 -1.89
N LEU A 66 12.84 8.23 -1.28
CA LEU A 66 14.05 7.85 -1.99
C LEU A 66 13.94 6.43 -2.57
N ALA A 67 13.35 5.49 -1.83
CA ALA A 67 13.10 4.15 -2.33
C ALA A 67 12.14 4.16 -3.52
N ALA A 68 11.09 4.95 -3.45
CA ALA A 68 10.13 5.11 -4.55
C ALA A 68 10.80 5.72 -5.77
N HIS A 69 11.64 6.72 -5.58
CA HIS A 69 12.39 7.36 -6.65
C HIS A 69 13.24 6.35 -7.42
N LYS A 70 13.98 5.52 -6.69
CA LYS A 70 14.82 4.49 -7.30
C LYS A 70 13.98 3.44 -8.05
N ALA A 71 12.93 2.94 -7.40
CA ALA A 71 12.06 1.93 -7.98
C ALA A 71 11.36 2.46 -9.24
N TRP A 72 10.90 3.69 -9.20
CA TRP A 72 10.26 4.33 -10.37
C TRP A 72 11.22 4.45 -11.55
N TYR A 73 12.44 4.92 -11.29
CA TYR A 73 13.45 5.04 -12.33
C TYR A 73 13.75 3.68 -12.98
N GLU A 74 13.97 2.65 -12.17
CA GLU A 74 14.24 1.30 -12.67
C GLU A 74 13.06 0.76 -13.48
N HIS A 75 11.83 1.02 -13.01
CA HIS A 75 10.62 0.62 -13.72
C HIS A 75 10.52 1.30 -15.09
N VAL A 76 10.78 2.60 -15.16
CA VAL A 76 10.74 3.36 -16.42
C VAL A 76 11.77 2.81 -17.41
N MET A 77 12.98 2.50 -16.92
CA MET A 77 14.01 1.93 -17.77
C MET A 77 13.61 0.55 -18.32
N ARG A 78 13.05 -0.31 -17.48
CA ARG A 78 12.56 -1.63 -17.90
C ARG A 78 11.40 -1.52 -18.88
N LYS A 79 10.51 -0.57 -18.67
CA LYS A 79 9.39 -0.31 -19.58
C LYS A 79 9.88 0.14 -20.95
N ARG A 80 10.88 1.03 -20.98
CA ARG A 80 11.50 1.48 -22.24
C ARG A 80 12.18 0.34 -22.99
N ALA A 81 12.70 -0.64 -22.26
CA ALA A 81 13.29 -1.83 -22.85
C ALA A 81 12.25 -2.89 -23.24
N GLY A 82 10.96 -2.65 -22.98
CA GLY A 82 9.89 -3.59 -23.29
C GLY A 82 9.78 -4.79 -22.35
N GLU A 83 10.45 -4.74 -21.21
CA GLU A 83 10.54 -5.88 -20.29
C GLU A 83 9.37 -5.97 -19.31
N VAL A 84 8.66 -4.86 -19.06
CA VAL A 84 7.60 -4.81 -18.06
C VAL A 84 6.40 -4.02 -18.54
N LYS A 85 5.25 -4.27 -17.95
CA LYS A 85 4.03 -3.51 -18.19
C LYS A 85 4.06 -2.17 -17.44
N LYS A 86 3.29 -1.20 -17.96
CA LYS A 86 3.12 0.09 -17.28
C LYS A 86 2.50 -0.12 -15.91
N ARG A 87 3.03 0.58 -14.90
CA ARG A 87 2.49 0.62 -13.55
C ARG A 87 2.15 2.05 -13.16
N PRO A 88 1.05 2.28 -12.42
CA PRO A 88 0.80 3.58 -11.84
C PRO A 88 1.89 3.94 -10.81
N ILE A 89 2.26 5.21 -10.77
CA ILE A 89 3.22 5.68 -9.77
C ILE A 89 2.71 5.46 -8.34
N ALA A 90 1.39 5.42 -8.15
CA ALA A 90 0.80 5.14 -6.85
C ALA A 90 1.25 3.78 -6.30
N ASP A 91 1.33 2.74 -7.13
CA ASP A 91 1.80 1.42 -6.70
C ASP A 91 3.25 1.49 -6.22
N VAL A 92 4.08 2.27 -6.91
CA VAL A 92 5.48 2.46 -6.52
C VAL A 92 5.57 3.14 -5.16
N MET A 93 4.74 4.15 -4.92
CA MET A 93 4.70 4.87 -3.64
C MET A 93 4.17 3.98 -2.51
N ILE A 94 3.12 3.22 -2.76
CA ILE A 94 2.53 2.30 -1.78
C ILE A 94 3.53 1.22 -1.40
N GLY A 95 4.20 0.62 -2.38
CA GLY A 95 5.20 -0.41 -2.13
C GLY A 95 6.39 0.12 -1.33
N ALA A 96 6.89 1.32 -1.66
CA ALA A 96 7.97 1.95 -0.92
C ALA A 96 7.58 2.21 0.54
N TYR A 97 6.36 2.71 0.75
CA TYR A 97 5.83 2.92 2.09
C TYR A 97 5.78 1.60 2.87
N ALA A 98 5.28 0.54 2.24
CA ALA A 98 5.18 -0.77 2.86
C ALA A 98 6.54 -1.37 3.20
N MET A 99 7.56 -1.16 2.35
CA MET A 99 8.94 -1.56 2.65
C MET A 99 9.44 -0.91 3.93
N GLU A 100 9.13 0.37 4.10
CA GLU A 100 9.53 1.12 5.29
C GLU A 100 8.82 0.60 6.55
N LYS A 101 7.56 0.19 6.42
CA LYS A 101 6.76 -0.27 7.56
C LYS A 101 6.99 -1.75 7.91
N GLY A 102 7.34 -2.58 6.93
CA GLY A 102 7.65 -3.97 7.18
C GLY A 102 6.79 -4.99 6.47
N GLY A 103 5.77 -4.55 5.72
CA GLY A 103 4.96 -5.48 4.94
C GLY A 103 3.75 -4.83 4.30
N LEU A 104 3.15 -5.54 3.36
CA LEU A 104 1.99 -5.10 2.60
C LEU A 104 0.94 -6.20 2.54
N ILE A 105 -0.31 -5.82 2.71
CA ILE A 105 -1.45 -6.71 2.49
C ILE A 105 -2.02 -6.37 1.12
N THR A 106 -1.97 -7.31 0.20
CA THR A 106 -2.50 -7.13 -1.15
C THR A 106 -2.77 -8.47 -1.80
N ARG A 107 -3.73 -8.52 -2.70
CA ARG A 107 -3.96 -9.68 -3.57
C ARG A 107 -3.04 -9.65 -4.79
N ASN A 108 -2.47 -8.51 -5.08
CA ASN A 108 -1.66 -8.26 -6.27
C ASN A 108 -0.17 -8.46 -5.98
N GLU A 109 0.16 -9.64 -5.50
CA GLU A 109 1.47 -10.00 -4.99
C GLU A 109 2.57 -9.83 -6.05
N GLU A 110 2.33 -10.39 -7.23
CA GLU A 110 3.32 -10.41 -8.31
C GLU A 110 3.75 -9.00 -8.74
N ASP A 111 2.79 -8.09 -8.87
CA ASP A 111 3.07 -6.73 -9.31
C ASP A 111 3.97 -5.98 -8.33
N PHE A 112 3.72 -6.15 -7.03
CA PHE A 112 4.54 -5.50 -6.02
C PHE A 112 5.91 -6.15 -5.85
N LEU A 113 6.01 -7.46 -5.99
CA LEU A 113 7.29 -8.16 -5.94
C LEU A 113 8.18 -7.84 -7.14
N THR A 114 7.59 -7.48 -8.28
CA THR A 114 8.36 -6.99 -9.43
C THR A 114 9.03 -5.66 -9.11
N LEU A 115 8.34 -4.78 -8.37
CA LEU A 115 8.88 -3.49 -7.96
C LEU A 115 9.83 -3.62 -6.75
N TYR A 116 9.46 -4.45 -5.80
CA TYR A 116 10.16 -4.61 -4.53
C TYR A 116 10.31 -6.10 -4.20
N PRO A 117 11.35 -6.77 -4.72
CA PRO A 117 11.49 -8.23 -4.58
C PRO A 117 11.58 -8.73 -3.15
N THR A 118 12.03 -7.91 -2.21
CA THR A 118 12.18 -8.29 -0.81
C THR A 118 11.00 -7.90 0.08
N LEU A 119 9.95 -7.32 -0.51
CA LEU A 119 8.78 -6.89 0.23
C LEU A 119 8.05 -8.10 0.83
N ARG A 120 7.79 -8.02 2.14
CA ARG A 120 6.95 -9.01 2.80
C ARG A 120 5.50 -8.76 2.40
N ILE A 121 4.85 -9.78 1.82
CA ILE A 121 3.45 -9.65 1.39
C ILE A 121 2.60 -10.69 2.12
N LEU A 122 1.45 -10.21 2.63
CA LEU A 122 0.38 -11.06 3.09
C LEU A 122 -0.75 -10.96 2.07
N ASN A 123 -1.01 -12.08 1.39
CA ASN A 123 -2.03 -12.12 0.36
C ASN A 123 -3.31 -12.73 0.92
N PRO A 124 -4.41 -11.95 1.10
CA PRO A 124 -5.65 -12.46 1.67
C PRO A 124 -6.24 -13.63 0.88
N ALA A 125 -6.01 -13.68 -0.43
CA ALA A 125 -6.52 -14.78 -1.27
C ALA A 125 -5.86 -16.12 -0.97
N LYS A 126 -4.68 -16.10 -0.32
CA LYS A 126 -3.92 -17.32 0.02
C LYS A 126 -4.03 -17.69 1.50
N MET A 127 -4.80 -16.94 2.28
CA MET A 127 -4.91 -17.14 3.73
C MET A 127 -6.09 -18.05 4.11
N TYR A 128 -6.92 -18.38 3.16
CA TYR A 128 -8.14 -19.17 3.38
C TYR A 128 -8.17 -20.42 2.50
#